data_a2908b1ce7834236a69f5651506b5cfa
#
_entry.id   a2908b1ce7834236a69f5651506b5cfa
#
_cell.length_a   1.000
_cell.length_b   1.000
_cell.length_c   1.000
_cell.angle_alpha   90.00
_cell.angle_beta   90.00
_cell.angle_gamma   90.00
#
_symmetry.space_group_name_H-M   'P 1'
#
loop_
_entity.id
_entity.type
_entity.pdbx_description
1 polymer ?
#
loop_
_entity_poly.entity_id
_entity_poly.type
_entity_poly.pdbx_seq_one_letter_code
_entity_poly.pdbx_strand_id
1 'polypeptide(L)'
;TNKPKFFAHDIVEATLSTYKPAFLICPDDTGKRKPEPDGLILACKKSNTNPKESFYIGDHSVDIIAGKTAGMKTIAAAYGYVPLGEKAEDWEADYMVSSPKEIMHLV
;
A
#
# COMPACT_ATOMS: atom_id res chain seq x y z
N THR A 1 -0.23 -6.33 -0.27
CA THR A 1 1.05 -6.81 -0.81
C THR A 1 0.86 -7.62 -2.07
N ASN A 2 1.86 -7.58 -2.99
CA ASN A 2 1.91 -8.46 -4.16
C ASN A 2 2.52 -9.85 -3.85
N LYS A 3 2.97 -10.04 -2.61
CA LYS A 3 3.52 -11.34 -2.19
C LYS A 3 2.39 -12.37 -2.09
N PRO A 4 2.62 -13.62 -2.53
CA PRO A 4 1.67 -14.70 -2.28
C PRO A 4 1.42 -14.88 -0.78
N LYS A 5 0.20 -15.25 -0.41
CA LYS A 5 -0.22 -15.40 0.99
C LYS A 5 0.70 -16.33 1.79
N PHE A 6 1.17 -17.37 1.15
CA PHE A 6 2.12 -18.33 1.71
C PHE A 6 3.37 -17.67 2.33
N PHE A 7 3.97 -16.71 1.59
CA PHE A 7 5.13 -15.97 2.09
C PHE A 7 4.74 -14.79 2.99
N ALA A 8 3.71 -14.06 2.61
CA ALA A 8 3.31 -12.84 3.31
C ALA A 8 2.84 -13.13 4.74
N HIS A 9 2.10 -14.21 4.94
CA HIS A 9 1.62 -14.62 6.27
C HIS A 9 2.79 -14.81 7.24
N ASP A 10 3.80 -15.58 6.86
CA ASP A 10 4.94 -15.87 7.71
C ASP A 10 5.76 -14.61 8.03
N ILE A 11 5.93 -13.72 7.05
CA ILE A 11 6.64 -12.45 7.25
C ILE A 11 5.87 -11.58 8.26
N VAL A 12 4.56 -11.45 8.11
CA VAL A 12 3.73 -10.66 9.02
C VAL A 12 3.77 -11.23 10.44
N GLU A 13 3.64 -12.54 10.59
CA GLU A 13 3.75 -13.19 11.90
C GLU A 13 5.11 -12.96 12.55
N ALA A 14 6.19 -13.06 11.78
CA ALA A 14 7.55 -12.89 12.30
C ALA A 14 7.90 -11.43 12.66
N THR A 15 7.35 -10.44 11.92
CA THR A 15 7.82 -9.05 12.01
C THR A 15 6.78 -8.06 12.52
N LEU A 16 5.49 -8.33 12.32
CA LEU A 16 4.41 -7.39 12.62
C LEU A 16 3.39 -7.92 13.62
N SER A 17 3.60 -9.08 14.23
CA SER A 17 2.65 -9.69 15.17
C SER A 17 2.32 -8.78 16.35
N THR A 18 3.29 -8.01 16.84
CA THR A 18 3.12 -7.05 17.94
C THR A 18 2.17 -5.90 17.57
N TYR A 19 2.17 -5.47 16.31
CA TYR A 19 1.37 -4.34 15.83
C TYR A 19 -0.05 -4.74 15.41
N LYS A 20 -0.32 -6.02 15.29
CA LYS A 20 -1.64 -6.59 14.97
C LYS A 20 -2.33 -5.85 13.82
N PRO A 21 -1.86 -5.99 12.57
CA PRO A 21 -2.53 -5.39 11.43
C PRO A 21 -3.98 -5.88 11.37
N ALA A 22 -4.91 -5.00 10.97
CA ALA A 22 -6.33 -5.34 10.92
C ALA A 22 -6.59 -6.53 9.99
N PHE A 23 -5.89 -6.59 8.86
CA PHE A 23 -5.92 -7.72 7.92
C PHE A 23 -4.73 -7.67 6.98
N LEU A 24 -4.50 -8.77 6.28
CA LEU A 24 -3.50 -8.92 5.24
C LEU A 24 -4.22 -9.28 3.94
N ILE A 25 -4.02 -8.50 2.90
CA ILE A 25 -4.56 -8.75 1.56
C ILE A 25 -3.43 -9.13 0.62
N CYS A 26 -3.57 -10.28 -0.01
CA CYS A 26 -2.62 -10.85 -0.96
C CYS A 26 -3.31 -11.10 -2.31
N PRO A 27 -2.57 -11.37 -3.39
CA PRO A 27 -3.17 -11.73 -4.68
C PRO A 27 -4.10 -12.95 -4.61
N ASP A 28 -3.84 -13.87 -3.70
CA ASP A 28 -4.68 -15.03 -3.42
C ASP A 28 -6.13 -14.65 -3.07
N ASP A 29 -6.33 -13.49 -2.46
CA ASP A 29 -7.66 -13.05 -2.00
C ASP A 29 -8.54 -12.51 -3.14
N THR A 30 -7.94 -11.99 -4.20
CA THR A 30 -8.67 -11.33 -5.31
C THR A 30 -8.39 -11.93 -6.68
N GLY A 31 -7.33 -12.73 -6.81
CA GLY A 31 -6.82 -13.18 -8.10
C GLY A 31 -6.10 -12.11 -8.90
N LYS A 32 -5.88 -10.93 -8.31
CA LYS A 32 -5.23 -9.78 -8.93
C LYS A 32 -4.11 -9.25 -8.05
N ARG A 33 -3.13 -8.59 -8.69
CA ARG A 33 -2.01 -7.93 -8.02
C ARG A 33 -1.90 -6.48 -8.47
N LYS A 34 -1.26 -5.65 -7.66
CA LYS A 34 -0.96 -4.27 -8.05
C LYS A 34 -0.15 -4.27 -9.35
N PRO A 35 -0.43 -3.39 -10.29
CA PRO A 35 -1.19 -2.13 -10.19
C PRO A 35 -2.73 -2.25 -10.22
N GLU A 36 -3.30 -3.46 -10.32
CA GLU A 36 -4.74 -3.62 -10.23
C GLU A 36 -5.25 -3.19 -8.84
N PRO A 37 -6.39 -2.49 -8.74
CA PRO A 37 -6.86 -1.92 -7.48
C PRO A 37 -7.63 -2.89 -6.60
N ASP A 38 -7.87 -4.13 -7.05
CA ASP A 38 -8.79 -5.07 -6.42
C ASP A 38 -8.48 -5.34 -4.95
N GLY A 39 -7.20 -5.48 -4.59
CA GLY A 39 -6.77 -5.69 -3.21
C GLY A 39 -7.09 -4.50 -2.31
N LEU A 40 -6.92 -3.28 -2.82
CA LEU A 40 -7.20 -2.05 -2.07
C LEU A 40 -8.71 -1.83 -1.91
N ILE A 41 -9.48 -2.12 -2.94
CA ILE A 41 -10.95 -2.06 -2.89
C ILE A 41 -11.47 -3.07 -1.87
N LEU A 42 -10.92 -4.30 -1.87
CA LEU A 42 -11.27 -5.31 -0.87
C LEU A 42 -10.94 -4.85 0.54
N ALA A 43 -9.78 -4.22 0.75
CA ALA A 43 -9.37 -3.68 2.04
C ALA A 43 -10.37 -2.63 2.55
N CYS A 44 -10.77 -1.69 1.71
CA CYS A 44 -11.76 -0.68 2.05
C CYS A 44 -13.12 -1.32 2.38
N LYS A 45 -13.53 -2.33 1.62
CA LYS A 45 -14.77 -3.07 1.87
C LYS A 45 -14.74 -3.77 3.22
N LYS A 46 -13.64 -4.46 3.55
CA LYS A 46 -13.47 -5.16 4.84
C LYS A 46 -13.46 -4.20 6.03
N SER A 47 -12.88 -3.02 5.87
CA SER A 47 -12.82 -2.01 6.92
C SER A 47 -14.04 -1.07 6.96
N ASN A 48 -14.98 -1.24 6.04
CA ASN A 48 -16.15 -0.39 5.89
C ASN A 48 -15.76 1.10 5.75
N THR A 49 -14.75 1.36 4.94
CA THR A 49 -14.24 2.72 4.66
C THR A 49 -14.45 3.08 3.19
N ASN A 50 -14.56 4.38 2.92
CA ASN A 50 -14.63 4.90 1.57
C ASN A 50 -13.20 5.09 1.02
N PRO A 51 -12.87 4.56 -0.17
CA PRO A 51 -11.56 4.81 -0.79
C PRO A 51 -11.18 6.29 -0.86
N LYS A 52 -12.14 7.18 -1.15
CA LYS A 52 -11.91 8.64 -1.24
C LYS A 52 -11.46 9.27 0.09
N GLU A 53 -11.74 8.62 1.20
CA GLU A 53 -11.39 9.07 2.55
C GLU A 53 -10.21 8.29 3.12
N SER A 54 -9.56 7.48 2.29
CA SER A 54 -8.47 6.57 2.69
C SER A 54 -7.17 6.97 2.02
N PHE A 55 -6.07 6.69 2.71
CA PHE A 55 -4.72 6.83 2.16
C PHE A 55 -4.15 5.47 1.80
N TYR A 56 -3.42 5.41 0.69
CA TYR A 56 -2.58 4.27 0.37
C TYR A 56 -1.12 4.69 0.34
N ILE A 57 -0.30 4.01 1.10
CA ILE A 57 1.12 4.30 1.24
C ILE A 57 1.91 3.17 0.59
N GLY A 58 2.83 3.51 -0.30
CA GLY A 58 3.65 2.52 -0.99
C GLY A 58 5.00 3.04 -1.40
N ASP A 59 5.91 2.14 -1.71
CA ASP A 59 7.30 2.41 -2.08
C ASP A 59 7.65 1.98 -3.51
N HIS A 60 6.64 1.68 -4.32
CA HIS A 60 6.77 1.33 -5.73
C HIS A 60 5.74 2.07 -6.59
N SER A 61 6.04 2.25 -7.86
CA SER A 61 5.12 2.88 -8.82
C SER A 61 3.77 2.16 -8.91
N VAL A 62 3.78 0.83 -8.85
CA VAL A 62 2.54 0.02 -8.89
C VAL A 62 1.62 0.29 -7.70
N ASP A 63 2.17 0.69 -6.55
CA ASP A 63 1.38 1.07 -5.38
C ASP A 63 0.59 2.35 -5.65
N ILE A 64 1.27 3.33 -6.22
CA ILE A 64 0.65 4.63 -6.53
C ILE A 64 -0.43 4.49 -7.59
N ILE A 65 -0.15 3.69 -8.64
CA ILE A 65 -1.14 3.41 -9.69
C ILE A 65 -2.37 2.72 -9.09
N ALA A 66 -2.17 1.68 -8.29
CA ALA A 66 -3.27 0.95 -7.66
C ALA A 66 -4.10 1.85 -6.73
N GLY A 67 -3.44 2.68 -5.91
CA GLY A 67 -4.11 3.61 -5.02
C GLY A 67 -4.97 4.62 -5.77
N LYS A 68 -4.44 5.24 -6.80
CA LYS A 68 -5.17 6.18 -7.66
C LYS A 68 -6.36 5.50 -8.35
N THR A 69 -6.14 4.33 -8.92
CA THR A 69 -7.20 3.58 -9.61
C THR A 69 -8.33 3.19 -8.64
N ALA A 70 -7.99 2.89 -7.39
CA ALA A 70 -9.00 2.62 -6.35
C ALA A 70 -9.71 3.88 -5.84
N GLY A 71 -9.26 5.08 -6.22
CA GLY A 71 -9.83 6.36 -5.78
C GLY A 71 -9.33 6.83 -4.42
N MET A 72 -8.20 6.28 -3.96
CA MET A 72 -7.57 6.66 -2.69
C MET A 72 -6.59 7.83 -2.89
N LYS A 73 -6.29 8.54 -1.81
CA LYS A 73 -5.14 9.45 -1.77
C LYS A 73 -3.87 8.63 -1.62
N THR A 74 -2.82 8.98 -2.34
CA THR A 74 -1.59 8.20 -2.40
C THR A 74 -0.42 8.93 -1.75
N ILE A 75 0.39 8.19 -1.01
CA ILE A 75 1.61 8.66 -0.38
C ILE A 75 2.78 7.81 -0.87
N ALA A 76 3.73 8.41 -1.57
CA ALA A 76 4.96 7.73 -1.95
C ALA A 76 5.94 7.74 -0.76
N ALA A 77 6.33 6.56 -0.30
CA ALA A 77 7.30 6.36 0.77
C ALA A 77 8.71 6.33 0.18
N ALA A 78 9.31 7.51 -0.02
CA ALA A 78 10.64 7.62 -0.64
C ALA A 78 11.77 6.99 0.20
N TYR A 79 11.50 6.72 1.47
CA TYR A 79 12.42 6.01 2.37
C TYR A 79 12.37 4.48 2.21
N GLY A 80 11.43 3.97 1.41
CA GLY A 80 11.26 2.53 1.19
C GLY A 80 12.20 1.96 0.13
N TYR A 81 11.80 0.84 -0.46
CA TYR A 81 12.57 0.13 -1.47
C TYR A 81 12.29 0.65 -2.88
N VAL A 82 12.64 1.90 -3.13
CA VAL A 82 12.50 2.48 -4.48
C VAL A 82 13.40 1.69 -5.45
N PRO A 83 12.85 1.14 -6.55
CA PRO A 83 13.64 0.36 -7.49
C PRO A 83 14.79 1.16 -8.08
N LEU A 84 15.90 0.47 -8.34
CA LEU A 84 17.08 1.08 -8.96
C LEU A 84 16.71 1.69 -10.32
N GLY A 85 17.10 2.94 -10.54
CA GLY A 85 16.79 3.67 -11.77
C GLY A 85 15.43 4.39 -11.76
N GLU A 86 14.59 4.17 -10.73
CA GLU A 86 13.35 4.92 -10.55
C GLU A 86 13.53 6.05 -9.54
N LYS A 87 12.65 7.05 -9.63
CA LYS A 87 12.54 8.16 -8.67
C LYS A 87 11.10 8.23 -8.19
N ALA A 88 10.90 8.26 -6.88
CA ALA A 88 9.56 8.34 -6.29
C ALA A 88 8.80 9.60 -6.74
N GLU A 89 9.51 10.68 -7.03
CA GLU A 89 8.96 11.94 -7.56
C GLU A 89 8.21 11.74 -8.88
N ASP A 90 8.63 10.78 -9.70
CA ASP A 90 8.07 10.53 -11.03
C ASP A 90 6.77 9.71 -10.97
N TRP A 91 6.40 9.18 -9.81
CA TRP A 91 5.19 8.34 -9.66
C TRP A 91 3.90 9.16 -9.56
N GLU A 92 4.02 10.47 -9.42
CA GLU A 92 2.86 11.38 -9.34
C GLU A 92 1.91 11.07 -8.19
N ALA A 93 2.44 10.63 -7.04
CA ALA A 93 1.65 10.46 -5.83
C ALA A 93 1.09 11.81 -5.36
N ASP A 94 -0.03 11.80 -4.63
CA ASP A 94 -0.59 13.03 -4.05
C ASP A 94 0.38 13.65 -3.03
N TYR A 95 1.11 12.81 -2.30
CA TYR A 95 2.12 13.22 -1.32
C TYR A 95 3.36 12.33 -1.44
N MET A 96 4.51 12.88 -1.05
CA MET A 96 5.76 12.12 -0.93
C MET A 96 6.37 12.42 0.43
N VAL A 97 6.85 11.38 1.11
CA VAL A 97 7.46 11.50 2.43
C VAL A 97 8.83 10.82 2.45
N SER A 98 9.78 11.42 3.17
CA SER A 98 11.15 10.92 3.32
C SER A 98 11.37 10.17 4.63
N SER A 99 10.36 10.15 5.51
CA SER A 99 10.37 9.36 6.73
C SER A 99 8.95 9.00 7.17
N PRO A 100 8.76 7.90 7.95
CA PRO A 100 7.44 7.54 8.47
C PRO A 100 6.81 8.63 9.33
N LYS A 101 7.61 9.42 10.04
CA LYS A 101 7.11 10.50 10.90
C LYS A 101 6.35 11.58 10.14
N GLU A 102 6.74 11.85 8.90
CA GLU A 102 6.07 12.85 8.07
C GLU A 102 4.62 12.46 7.73
N ILE A 103 4.30 11.17 7.74
CA ILE A 103 2.94 10.67 7.48
C ILE A 103 1.97 11.22 8.53
N MET A 104 2.42 11.38 9.78
CA MET A 104 1.58 11.86 10.88
C MET A 104 1.05 13.28 10.64
N HIS A 105 1.68 14.05 9.78
CA HIS A 105 1.25 15.40 9.44
C HIS A 105 0.22 15.42 8.29
N LEU A 106 0.01 14.30 7.60
CA LEU A 106 -0.88 14.17 6.45
C LEU A 106 -2.22 13.54 6.81
N VAL A 107 -2.22 12.71 7.84
CA VAL A 107 -3.39 11.92 8.22
C VAL A 107 -4.08 12.44 9.48
#